data_62d0b13cfb20351c38026815f5e9d4dc
#
_entry.id   62d0b13cfb20351c38026815f5e9d4dc
#
_cell.length_a   1.000
_cell.length_b   1.000
_cell.length_c   1.000
_cell.angle_alpha   90.00
_cell.angle_beta   90.00
_cell.angle_gamma   90.00
#
_symmetry.space_group_name_H-M   'P 1'
#
loop_
_entity.id
_entity.type
_entity.pdbx_description
1 polymer ?
#
loop_
_entity_poly.entity_id
_entity_poly.type
_entity_poly.pdbx_seq_one_letter_code
_entity_poly.pdbx_strand_id
1 'polypeptide(L)'
;MFTKFIKSIFFKPVTLLMALAMLTMSFTMPNGTIVLKAGTIIPMELISTITSSNARSGQIVDFRITNDVKVGGKIVISAGSIAQGQIVRAKKNGLLGSEGELEISVKSVKAIDGTNIYLSSNNLNDEGSNKLALSIVLTLLCLFGFLIKGGKAEIPAGTQINAMVNSNVEINA
;
A
#
# COMPACT_ATOMS: atom_id res chain seq x y z
N MET A 1 35.39 7.74 -64.89
CA MET A 1 34.14 8.48 -64.65
C MET A 1 33.06 7.64 -63.99
N PHE A 2 33.14 6.31 -64.00
CA PHE A 2 32.13 5.40 -63.42
C PHE A 2 32.20 5.23 -61.89
N THR A 3 33.33 5.45 -61.28
CA THR A 3 33.54 5.22 -59.82
C THR A 3 32.89 6.34 -58.93
N LYS A 4 32.64 7.52 -59.44
CA LYS A 4 31.97 8.62 -58.73
C LYS A 4 30.46 8.44 -58.66
N PHE A 5 29.85 7.71 -59.60
CA PHE A 5 28.41 7.54 -59.67
C PHE A 5 27.90 6.47 -58.67
N ILE A 6 28.68 5.40 -58.48
CA ILE A 6 28.35 4.31 -57.60
C ILE A 6 28.42 4.74 -56.12
N LYS A 7 29.36 5.63 -55.76
CA LYS A 7 29.50 6.18 -54.41
C LYS A 7 28.30 7.06 -53.99
N SER A 8 27.65 7.74 -54.93
CA SER A 8 26.51 8.63 -54.64
C SER A 8 25.20 7.89 -54.39
N ILE A 9 25.00 6.71 -55.01
CA ILE A 9 23.74 5.94 -54.89
C ILE A 9 23.69 5.13 -53.63
N PHE A 10 24.81 4.58 -53.16
CA PHE A 10 24.88 3.80 -51.93
C PHE A 10 24.96 4.65 -50.64
N PHE A 11 25.54 5.84 -50.72
CA PHE A 11 25.69 6.71 -49.53
C PHE A 11 24.36 7.33 -49.06
N LYS A 12 23.44 7.64 -49.97
CA LYS A 12 22.14 8.24 -49.60
C LYS A 12 21.23 7.35 -48.76
N PRO A 13 21.05 6.03 -49.09
CA PRO A 13 20.21 5.16 -48.25
C PRO A 13 20.89 4.81 -46.91
N VAL A 14 22.22 4.70 -46.88
CA VAL A 14 22.96 4.42 -45.64
C VAL A 14 22.88 5.57 -44.64
N THR A 15 23.02 6.82 -45.11
CA THR A 15 22.86 8.00 -44.24
C THR A 15 21.46 8.19 -43.78
N LEU A 16 20.45 7.86 -44.60
CA LEU A 16 19.04 7.92 -44.20
C LEU A 16 18.72 6.84 -43.15
N LEU A 17 19.25 5.65 -43.33
CA LEU A 17 19.08 4.52 -42.40
C LEU A 17 19.76 4.80 -41.03
N MET A 18 20.95 5.40 -41.08
CA MET A 18 21.65 5.83 -39.87
C MET A 18 20.97 6.96 -39.13
N ALA A 19 20.40 7.93 -39.85
CA ALA A 19 19.60 9.01 -39.30
C ALA A 19 18.29 8.47 -38.63
N LEU A 20 17.64 7.50 -39.29
CA LEU A 20 16.45 6.85 -38.75
C LEU A 20 16.77 6.02 -37.50
N ALA A 21 17.93 5.32 -37.48
CA ALA A 21 18.38 4.58 -36.31
C ALA A 21 18.73 5.49 -35.11
N MET A 22 19.26 6.69 -35.36
CA MET A 22 19.50 7.67 -34.30
C MET A 22 18.20 8.28 -33.76
N LEU A 23 17.15 8.44 -34.58
CA LEU A 23 15.85 8.91 -34.12
C LEU A 23 15.16 7.91 -33.19
N THR A 24 15.37 6.62 -33.37
CA THR A 24 14.75 5.59 -32.50
C THR A 24 15.42 5.47 -31.14
N MET A 25 16.66 5.89 -30.98
CA MET A 25 17.38 5.85 -29.69
C MET A 25 17.06 7.04 -28.77
N SER A 26 16.35 8.06 -29.23
CA SER A 26 16.11 9.29 -28.46
C SER A 26 14.84 9.23 -27.58
N PHE A 27 14.10 8.14 -27.53
CA PHE A 27 12.86 8.02 -26.79
C PHE A 27 12.98 7.21 -25.49
N THR A 28 14.13 7.25 -24.84
CA THR A 28 14.19 6.75 -23.45
C THR A 28 13.82 7.91 -22.54
N MET A 29 12.53 8.01 -22.21
CA MET A 29 12.11 8.91 -21.13
C MET A 29 12.76 8.41 -19.83
N PRO A 30 13.53 9.24 -19.12
CA PRO A 30 13.97 8.87 -17.79
C PRO A 30 12.74 8.78 -16.91
N ASN A 31 12.35 7.57 -16.54
CA ASN A 31 11.39 7.35 -15.47
C ASN A 31 12.01 7.97 -14.22
N GLY A 32 11.45 9.12 -13.81
CA GLY A 32 11.97 9.81 -12.64
C GLY A 32 11.66 8.97 -11.39
N THR A 33 12.70 8.45 -10.76
CA THR A 33 12.56 7.78 -9.47
C THR A 33 12.11 8.79 -8.42
N ILE A 34 11.03 8.49 -7.74
CA ILE A 34 10.47 9.30 -6.66
C ILE A 34 10.66 8.57 -5.35
N VAL A 35 11.13 9.27 -4.33
CA VAL A 35 11.31 8.68 -3.00
C VAL A 35 10.09 8.99 -2.14
N LEU A 36 9.32 7.95 -1.81
CA LEU A 36 8.29 8.01 -0.78
C LEU A 36 8.94 7.90 0.60
N LYS A 37 8.83 8.95 1.39
CA LYS A 37 9.51 9.03 2.70
C LYS A 37 8.83 8.17 3.75
N ALA A 38 9.65 7.59 4.64
CA ALA A 38 9.17 6.98 5.87
C ALA A 38 8.33 7.97 6.69
N GLY A 39 7.28 7.47 7.37
CA GLY A 39 6.37 8.31 8.13
C GLY A 39 5.26 8.97 7.29
N THR A 40 5.26 8.80 5.94
CA THR A 40 4.14 9.27 5.12
C THR A 40 2.86 8.55 5.52
N ILE A 41 1.80 9.30 5.80
CA ILE A 41 0.50 8.78 6.23
C ILE A 41 -0.29 8.36 5.00
N ILE A 42 -0.85 7.16 5.05
CA ILE A 42 -1.70 6.58 4.01
C ILE A 42 -3.08 6.29 4.63
N PRO A 43 -4.12 7.07 4.29
CA PRO A 43 -5.47 6.84 4.75
C PRO A 43 -6.10 5.67 3.99
N MET A 44 -6.76 4.77 4.71
CA MET A 44 -7.42 3.61 4.15
C MET A 44 -8.65 3.21 4.95
N GLU A 45 -9.50 2.39 4.36
CA GLU A 45 -10.71 1.86 4.99
C GLU A 45 -10.77 0.34 4.89
N LEU A 46 -11.37 -0.31 5.87
CA LEU A 46 -11.60 -1.75 5.86
C LEU A 46 -12.70 -2.10 4.84
N ILE A 47 -12.43 -3.07 3.95
CA ILE A 47 -13.38 -3.42 2.88
C ILE A 47 -14.55 -4.25 3.41
N SER A 48 -14.29 -5.16 4.35
CA SER A 48 -15.30 -6.11 4.83
C SER A 48 -15.37 -6.14 6.34
N THR A 49 -16.56 -6.28 6.89
CA THR A 49 -16.78 -6.43 8.33
C THR A 49 -16.08 -7.68 8.86
N ILE A 50 -15.33 -7.53 9.94
CA ILE A 50 -14.61 -8.61 10.62
C ILE A 50 -15.15 -8.73 12.03
N THR A 51 -15.48 -9.95 12.44
CA THR A 51 -15.96 -10.25 13.79
C THR A 51 -15.05 -11.25 14.50
N SER A 52 -14.91 -11.13 15.80
CA SER A 52 -14.08 -12.06 16.59
C SER A 52 -14.56 -13.52 16.53
N SER A 53 -15.81 -13.75 16.10
CA SER A 53 -16.38 -15.10 15.96
C SER A 53 -15.94 -15.80 14.68
N ASN A 54 -15.69 -15.05 13.57
CA ASN A 54 -15.28 -15.61 12.27
C ASN A 54 -13.81 -15.37 11.94
N ALA A 55 -13.16 -14.46 12.65
CA ALA A 55 -11.76 -14.12 12.47
C ALA A 55 -10.82 -15.23 12.99
N ARG A 56 -9.67 -15.36 12.34
CA ARG A 56 -8.58 -16.26 12.77
C ARG A 56 -7.27 -15.49 12.78
N SER A 57 -6.42 -15.72 13.79
CA SER A 57 -5.05 -15.18 13.78
C SER A 57 -4.31 -15.67 12.53
N GLY A 58 -3.58 -14.78 11.89
CA GLY A 58 -2.89 -15.03 10.62
C GLY A 58 -3.73 -14.79 9.35
N GLN A 59 -5.04 -14.62 9.47
CA GLN A 59 -5.91 -14.34 8.32
C GLN A 59 -5.57 -12.99 7.69
N ILE A 60 -5.52 -12.96 6.37
CA ILE A 60 -5.33 -11.73 5.59
C ILE A 60 -6.65 -10.98 5.51
N VAL A 61 -6.56 -9.66 5.61
CA VAL A 61 -7.67 -8.71 5.46
C VAL A 61 -7.27 -7.60 4.52
N ASP A 62 -8.23 -7.15 3.72
CA ASP A 62 -7.99 -6.14 2.70
C ASP A 62 -8.55 -4.78 3.13
N PHE A 63 -7.75 -3.75 2.87
CA PHE A 63 -8.10 -2.35 3.04
C PHE A 63 -8.07 -1.66 1.68
N ARG A 64 -8.90 -0.65 1.52
CA ARG A 64 -8.92 0.21 0.33
C ARG A 64 -8.32 1.56 0.68
N ILE A 65 -7.39 2.04 -0.17
CA ILE A 65 -6.84 3.39 -0.05
C ILE A 65 -7.92 4.39 -0.40
N THR A 66 -8.17 5.37 0.48
CA THR A 66 -9.26 6.34 0.31
C THR A 66 -8.87 7.52 -0.58
N ASN A 67 -7.60 7.94 -0.56
CA ASN A 67 -7.11 9.11 -1.28
C ASN A 67 -5.80 8.80 -2.02
N ASP A 68 -5.57 9.49 -3.15
CA ASP A 68 -4.28 9.43 -3.83
C ASP A 68 -3.15 9.91 -2.92
N VAL A 69 -2.08 9.13 -2.84
CA VAL A 69 -0.83 9.55 -2.22
C VAL A 69 0.09 10.11 -3.29
N LYS A 70 0.46 11.39 -3.13
CA LYS A 70 1.28 12.13 -4.11
C LYS A 70 2.60 12.56 -3.49
N VAL A 71 3.67 12.46 -4.29
CA VAL A 71 4.99 12.97 -3.96
C VAL A 71 5.50 13.78 -5.14
N GLY A 72 5.88 15.04 -4.90
CA GLY A 72 6.32 15.94 -5.97
C GLY A 72 5.28 16.19 -7.08
N GLY A 73 3.98 16.09 -6.75
CA GLY A 73 2.87 16.26 -7.71
C GLY A 73 2.51 14.99 -8.50
N LYS A 74 3.29 13.93 -8.42
CA LYS A 74 3.01 12.65 -9.07
C LYS A 74 2.34 11.67 -8.10
N ILE A 75 1.37 10.90 -8.59
CA ILE A 75 0.68 9.86 -7.81
C ILE A 75 1.63 8.68 -7.65
N VAL A 76 1.85 8.24 -6.42
CA VAL A 76 2.67 7.06 -6.08
C VAL A 76 1.82 5.89 -5.61
N ILE A 77 0.65 6.18 -5.02
CA ILE A 77 -0.37 5.17 -4.69
C ILE A 77 -1.72 5.77 -5.07
N SER A 78 -2.47 5.10 -5.91
CA SER A 78 -3.78 5.57 -6.34
C SER A 78 -4.86 5.27 -5.31
N ALA A 79 -5.84 6.16 -5.19
CA ALA A 79 -7.08 5.87 -4.49
C ALA A 79 -7.73 4.59 -5.06
N GLY A 80 -8.35 3.80 -4.20
CA GLY A 80 -8.91 2.49 -4.58
C GLY A 80 -7.91 1.32 -4.60
N SER A 81 -6.60 1.57 -4.50
CA SER A 81 -5.59 0.51 -4.35
C SER A 81 -5.86 -0.33 -3.11
N ILE A 82 -5.51 -1.62 -3.18
CA ILE A 82 -5.69 -2.56 -2.08
C ILE A 82 -4.42 -2.67 -1.24
N ALA A 83 -4.56 -2.40 0.05
CA ALA A 83 -3.55 -2.67 1.05
C ALA A 83 -3.90 -3.95 1.81
N GLN A 84 -2.89 -4.72 2.16
CA GLN A 84 -3.05 -5.96 2.90
C GLN A 84 -2.70 -5.78 4.37
N GLY A 85 -3.58 -6.27 5.22
CA GLY A 85 -3.35 -6.43 6.64
C GLY A 85 -3.46 -7.89 7.07
N GLN A 86 -3.17 -8.12 8.33
CA GLN A 86 -3.24 -9.45 8.94
C GLN A 86 -3.87 -9.36 10.33
N ILE A 87 -4.73 -10.30 10.65
CA ILE A 87 -5.27 -10.44 12.00
C ILE A 87 -4.16 -11.00 12.88
N VAL A 88 -3.70 -10.20 13.84
CA VAL A 88 -2.66 -10.59 14.81
C VAL A 88 -3.28 -11.42 15.91
N ARG A 89 -4.42 -10.97 16.44
CA ARG A 89 -5.15 -11.65 17.50
C ARG A 89 -6.64 -11.69 17.19
N ALA A 90 -7.21 -12.88 17.36
CA ALA A 90 -8.65 -13.09 17.32
C ALA A 90 -9.04 -14.03 18.46
N LYS A 91 -9.82 -13.52 19.42
CA LYS A 91 -10.35 -14.29 20.53
C LYS A 91 -11.87 -14.23 20.46
N LYS A 92 -12.50 -15.40 20.43
CA LYS A 92 -13.96 -15.49 20.46
C LYS A 92 -14.47 -15.12 21.85
N ASN A 93 -15.64 -14.51 21.87
CA ASN A 93 -16.35 -14.31 23.13
C ASN A 93 -16.71 -15.67 23.77
N GLY A 94 -16.54 -15.76 25.08
CA GLY A 94 -16.79 -16.99 25.85
C GLY A 94 -18.01 -16.88 26.75
N LEU A 95 -18.27 -17.95 27.49
CA LEU A 95 -19.20 -18.00 28.63
C LEU A 95 -18.59 -17.21 29.80
N LEU A 96 -19.43 -16.77 30.74
CA LEU A 96 -19.03 -16.01 31.94
C LEU A 96 -18.47 -14.59 31.63
N GLY A 97 -19.05 -13.89 30.64
CA GLY A 97 -18.67 -12.51 30.37
C GLY A 97 -17.29 -12.32 29.68
N SER A 98 -16.67 -13.41 29.18
CA SER A 98 -15.43 -13.29 28.44
C SER A 98 -15.67 -12.57 27.11
N GLU A 99 -15.10 -11.37 26.95
CA GLU A 99 -15.22 -10.54 25.75
C GLU A 99 -14.38 -11.10 24.59
N GLY A 100 -14.85 -10.88 23.36
CA GLY A 100 -14.08 -11.14 22.15
C GLY A 100 -13.01 -10.06 21.97
N GLU A 101 -11.84 -10.46 21.46
CA GLU A 101 -10.75 -9.54 21.12
C GLU A 101 -10.43 -9.66 19.62
N LEU A 102 -10.13 -8.53 18.98
CA LEU A 102 -9.73 -8.50 17.60
C LEU A 102 -8.63 -7.45 17.40
N GLU A 103 -7.48 -7.89 16.88
CA GLU A 103 -6.34 -7.05 16.61
C GLU A 103 -5.88 -7.25 15.17
N ILE A 104 -5.76 -6.16 14.40
CA ILE A 104 -5.37 -6.19 12.99
C ILE A 104 -4.13 -5.30 12.82
N SER A 105 -3.14 -5.82 12.08
CA SER A 105 -1.94 -5.09 11.68
C SER A 105 -1.92 -4.92 10.17
N VAL A 106 -1.76 -3.68 9.69
CA VAL A 106 -1.53 -3.42 8.26
C VAL A 106 -0.10 -3.80 7.90
N LYS A 107 0.10 -4.45 6.77
CA LYS A 107 1.41 -4.98 6.35
C LYS A 107 2.00 -4.24 5.17
N SER A 108 1.25 -4.12 4.08
CA SER A 108 1.79 -3.54 2.85
C SER A 108 0.71 -3.05 1.91
N VAL A 109 1.12 -2.15 1.00
CA VAL A 109 0.35 -1.72 -0.17
C VAL A 109 1.26 -1.73 -1.39
N LYS A 110 0.69 -1.91 -2.57
CA LYS A 110 1.43 -1.80 -3.83
C LYS A 110 1.38 -0.38 -4.36
N ALA A 111 2.54 0.14 -4.76
CA ALA A 111 2.66 1.38 -5.52
C ALA A 111 2.17 1.19 -6.97
N ILE A 112 2.07 2.27 -7.72
CA ILE A 112 1.64 2.26 -9.13
C ILE A 112 2.58 1.46 -10.05
N ASP A 113 3.86 1.37 -9.70
CA ASP A 113 4.89 0.60 -10.41
C ASP A 113 4.95 -0.88 -9.97
N GLY A 114 4.09 -1.29 -9.02
CA GLY A 114 4.07 -2.64 -8.45
C GLY A 114 5.02 -2.85 -7.27
N THR A 115 5.81 -1.84 -6.87
CA THR A 115 6.69 -1.92 -5.71
C THR A 115 5.88 -2.12 -4.43
N ASN A 116 6.30 -3.04 -3.57
CA ASN A 116 5.66 -3.26 -2.28
C ASN A 116 6.16 -2.22 -1.27
N ILE A 117 5.22 -1.44 -0.73
CA ILE A 117 5.45 -0.49 0.34
C ILE A 117 5.04 -1.13 1.65
N TYR A 118 5.99 -1.36 2.54
CA TYR A 118 5.71 -1.88 3.88
C TYR A 118 5.18 -0.77 4.77
N LEU A 119 4.10 -1.09 5.45
CA LEU A 119 3.39 -0.18 6.32
C LEU A 119 3.56 -0.60 7.77
N SER A 120 3.62 0.39 8.60
CA SER A 120 3.46 0.25 10.03
C SER A 120 2.47 1.30 10.49
N SER A 121 1.89 1.10 11.62
CA SER A 121 0.97 2.08 12.15
C SER A 121 1.30 2.44 13.56
N ASN A 122 1.17 3.71 13.81
CA ASN A 122 1.46 4.31 15.10
C ASN A 122 0.28 4.13 16.04
N ASN A 123 0.55 3.61 17.22
CA ASN A 123 -0.17 4.06 18.39
C ASN A 123 0.35 5.45 18.73
N LEU A 124 -0.49 6.47 18.61
CA LEU A 124 -0.19 7.88 18.88
C LEU A 124 0.16 8.18 20.35
N ASN A 125 0.45 7.19 21.16
CA ASN A 125 0.69 7.30 22.60
C ASN A 125 2.02 6.76 23.10
N ASP A 126 3.03 6.53 22.23
CA ASP A 126 4.32 6.09 22.74
C ASP A 126 5.43 7.06 22.31
N GLU A 127 5.82 7.91 23.24
CA GLU A 127 7.03 8.69 23.15
C GLU A 127 8.23 7.74 23.13
N GLY A 128 8.90 7.63 22.01
CA GLY A 128 10.29 7.23 21.98
C GLY A 128 10.63 5.81 21.58
N SER A 129 9.90 5.12 20.72
CA SER A 129 10.39 3.88 20.12
C SER A 129 9.89 3.70 18.68
N ASN A 130 10.84 3.53 17.76
CA ASN A 130 10.65 3.30 16.32
C ASN A 130 9.95 1.95 15.99
N LYS A 131 8.96 1.58 16.72
CA LYS A 131 8.12 0.38 16.46
C LYS A 131 6.71 0.83 16.16
N LEU A 132 6.53 1.20 14.92
CA LEU A 132 5.24 1.61 14.37
C LEU A 132 4.45 0.37 13.96
N ALA A 133 3.79 -0.30 14.89
CA ALA A 133 2.83 -1.36 14.61
C ALA A 133 1.43 -0.86 14.91
N LEU A 134 0.52 -0.80 13.91
CA LEU A 134 -0.89 -0.51 14.13
C LEU A 134 -1.55 -1.73 14.74
N SER A 135 -1.73 -1.69 15.99
CA SER A 135 -2.63 -2.53 16.73
C SER A 135 -3.94 -1.76 16.86
N ILE A 136 -4.91 -2.08 16.01
CA ILE A 136 -6.28 -1.64 16.29
C ILE A 136 -6.79 -2.61 17.34
N VAL A 137 -6.58 -2.27 18.59
CA VAL A 137 -7.28 -2.95 19.70
C VAL A 137 -8.64 -2.27 19.82
N LEU A 138 -9.64 -2.83 19.14
CA LEU A 138 -11.02 -2.43 19.37
C LEU A 138 -11.53 -3.21 20.57
N THR A 139 -11.23 -2.74 21.76
CA THR A 139 -11.96 -3.16 22.96
C THR A 139 -13.30 -2.45 22.91
N LEU A 140 -14.31 -3.10 22.33
CA LEU A 140 -15.68 -2.61 22.42
C LEU A 140 -16.14 -2.81 23.87
N LEU A 141 -15.89 -1.81 24.70
CA LEU A 141 -16.52 -1.68 26.01
C LEU A 141 -18.02 -1.54 25.78
N CYS A 142 -18.73 -2.65 25.72
CA CYS A 142 -20.17 -2.68 25.84
C CYS A 142 -20.54 -2.24 27.25
N LEU A 143 -20.77 -0.93 27.46
CA LEU A 143 -21.21 -0.34 28.72
C LEU A 143 -22.60 -0.80 29.17
N PHE A 144 -23.26 -1.73 28.45
CA PHE A 144 -24.63 -2.17 28.77
C PHE A 144 -24.80 -3.72 28.82
N GLY A 145 -23.72 -4.49 29.05
CA GLY A 145 -23.81 -5.95 29.04
C GLY A 145 -23.50 -6.61 30.37
N PHE A 146 -24.09 -6.18 31.48
CA PHE A 146 -23.86 -6.81 32.79
C PHE A 146 -24.57 -8.15 32.97
N LEU A 147 -25.19 -8.73 31.94
CA LEU A 147 -25.89 -10.00 32.02
C LEU A 147 -25.69 -10.86 30.75
N ILE A 148 -24.90 -11.95 30.86
CA ILE A 148 -25.08 -13.28 30.28
C ILE A 148 -24.20 -13.71 29.11
N LYS A 149 -23.66 -12.87 28.23
CA LYS A 149 -22.63 -13.27 27.24
C LYS A 149 -21.70 -12.11 26.99
N GLY A 150 -20.40 -12.36 27.01
CA GLY A 150 -19.41 -11.38 26.59
C GLY A 150 -19.69 -10.88 25.17
N GLY A 151 -19.56 -9.56 24.93
CA GLY A 151 -19.79 -8.95 23.63
C GLY A 151 -18.85 -9.51 22.56
N LYS A 152 -19.32 -9.61 21.31
CA LYS A 152 -18.46 -9.91 20.17
C LYS A 152 -17.69 -8.64 19.82
N ALA A 153 -16.37 -8.75 19.60
CA ALA A 153 -15.64 -7.67 18.98
C ALA A 153 -15.94 -7.68 17.47
N GLU A 154 -16.27 -6.51 16.92
CA GLU A 154 -16.62 -6.34 15.51
C GLU A 154 -16.03 -5.03 14.98
N ILE A 155 -15.35 -5.10 13.85
CA ILE A 155 -14.87 -3.95 13.09
C ILE A 155 -15.70 -3.87 11.82
N PRO A 156 -16.59 -2.87 11.68
CA PRO A 156 -17.43 -2.77 10.48
C PRO A 156 -16.62 -2.37 9.25
N ALA A 157 -17.13 -2.78 8.08
CA ALA A 157 -16.64 -2.28 6.80
C ALA A 157 -16.75 -0.74 6.76
N GLY A 158 -15.81 -0.07 6.08
CA GLY A 158 -15.73 1.38 6.04
C GLY A 158 -15.04 2.01 7.26
N THR A 159 -14.58 1.21 8.24
CA THR A 159 -13.74 1.74 9.33
C THR A 159 -12.46 2.32 8.76
N GLN A 160 -12.28 3.62 8.96
CA GLN A 160 -11.11 4.36 8.47
C GLN A 160 -9.95 4.23 9.44
N ILE A 161 -8.76 4.04 8.86
CA ILE A 161 -7.50 3.95 9.59
C ILE A 161 -6.41 4.68 8.82
N ASN A 162 -5.37 5.09 9.54
CA ASN A 162 -4.17 5.68 8.97
C ASN A 162 -2.98 4.74 9.22
N ALA A 163 -2.31 4.34 8.15
CA ALA A 163 -1.04 3.63 8.26
C ALA A 163 0.11 4.55 7.85
N MET A 164 1.31 4.24 8.28
CA MET A 164 2.51 4.99 7.91
C MET A 164 3.48 4.12 7.13
N VAL A 165 4.21 4.73 6.20
CA VAL A 165 5.31 4.10 5.48
C VAL A 165 6.45 3.81 6.46
N ASN A 166 6.90 2.56 6.51
CA ASN A 166 7.91 2.10 7.48
C ASN A 166 9.33 2.56 7.15
N SER A 167 9.67 2.62 5.86
CA SER A 167 11.00 3.00 5.37
C SER A 167 10.89 3.79 4.07
N ASN A 168 11.93 4.53 3.70
CA ASN A 168 11.98 5.19 2.41
C ASN A 168 11.89 4.15 1.28
N VAL A 169 11.03 4.40 0.30
CA VAL A 169 10.82 3.52 -0.85
C VAL A 169 10.99 4.31 -2.14
N GLU A 170 11.79 3.79 -3.05
CA GLU A 170 11.96 4.34 -4.39
C GLU A 170 10.88 3.77 -5.31
N ILE A 171 10.18 4.65 -6.02
CA ILE A 171 9.06 4.33 -6.90
C ILE A 171 9.32 4.95 -8.26
N ASN A 172 9.15 4.17 -9.32
CA ASN A 172 9.26 4.65 -10.69
C ASN A 172 7.90 5.19 -11.17
N ALA A 173 7.77 6.52 -11.20
CA ALA A 173 6.50 7.18 -11.56
C ALA A 173 6.68 8.34 -12.56
#